data_734142a7381fccb75110b8f212e5e4c0
#
_entry.id   734142a7381fccb75110b8f212e5e4c0
#
_cell.length_a   1.000
_cell.length_b   1.000
_cell.length_c   1.000
_cell.angle_alpha   90.00
_cell.angle_beta   90.00
_cell.angle_gamma   90.00
#
_symmetry.space_group_name_H-M   'P 1'
#
loop_
_entity.id
_entity.type
_entity.pdbx_description
1 polymer ?
#
loop_
_entity_poly.entity_id
_entity_poly.type
_entity_poly.pdbx_seq_one_letter_code
_entity_poly.pdbx_strand_id
1 'polypeptide(L)'
;MIFLLLAAHDTTTSTLTSAIHHLSTNKIFYDELRKESEEITLTDISELKNGTKAESLFSEAMRKYPPVPFSVRYVMRDTIVEDYKLDGGTYVAIGPLVLHNDERYWDDPETYNPIRFLNSDDVNEAYFPFSGGAHTCLGKFFASYLFKNVVYKLATNFTHISSTESLSINPAPIPYPRKDLKITIS
;
A
#
# COMPACT_ATOMS: atom_id res chain seq x y z
N MET A 1 16.76 -14.00 10.46
CA MET A 1 16.25 -14.37 9.14
C MET A 1 14.73 -14.65 9.13
N ILE A 2 14.17 -15.48 10.03
CA ILE A 2 12.72 -15.77 10.12
C ILE A 2 11.88 -14.50 10.30
N PHE A 3 12.27 -13.58 11.16
CA PHE A 3 11.56 -12.33 11.37
C PHE A 3 11.40 -11.48 10.07
N LEU A 4 12.47 -11.37 9.28
CA LEU A 4 12.42 -10.64 8.00
C LEU A 4 11.47 -11.30 7.00
N LEU A 5 11.45 -12.63 6.97
CA LEU A 5 10.54 -13.38 6.11
C LEU A 5 9.07 -13.13 6.49
N LEU A 6 8.75 -13.21 7.78
CA LEU A 6 7.39 -12.94 8.28
C LEU A 6 6.97 -11.49 8.02
N ALA A 7 7.85 -10.53 8.32
CA ALA A 7 7.57 -9.11 8.11
C ALA A 7 7.32 -8.77 6.63
N ALA A 8 8.05 -9.38 5.72
CA ALA A 8 7.90 -9.16 4.27
C ALA A 8 6.68 -9.90 3.69
N HIS A 9 6.41 -11.13 4.14
CA HIS A 9 5.36 -11.97 3.58
C HIS A 9 3.96 -11.38 3.79
N ASP A 10 3.56 -11.16 5.02
CA ASP A 10 2.18 -10.79 5.35
C ASP A 10 1.82 -9.39 4.85
N THR A 11 2.72 -8.43 5.01
CA THR A 11 2.50 -7.05 4.56
C THR A 11 2.41 -6.96 3.03
N THR A 12 3.31 -7.62 2.32
CA THR A 12 3.32 -7.61 0.85
C THR A 12 2.12 -8.35 0.28
N THR A 13 1.75 -9.49 0.89
CA THR A 13 0.57 -10.26 0.48
C THR A 13 -0.71 -9.46 0.65
N SER A 14 -0.88 -8.77 1.79
CA SER A 14 -2.05 -7.92 2.03
C SER A 14 -2.16 -6.82 0.99
N THR A 15 -1.06 -6.10 0.72
CA THR A 15 -1.02 -5.02 -0.27
C THR A 15 -1.31 -5.53 -1.68
N LEU A 16 -0.68 -6.62 -2.11
CA LEU A 16 -0.93 -7.22 -3.43
C LEU A 16 -2.38 -7.67 -3.59
N THR A 17 -2.95 -8.33 -2.59
CA THR A 17 -4.32 -8.84 -2.69
C THR A 17 -5.34 -7.71 -2.83
N SER A 18 -5.20 -6.62 -2.07
CA SER A 18 -6.09 -5.46 -2.20
C SER A 18 -5.96 -4.78 -3.57
N ALA A 19 -4.74 -4.65 -4.08
CA ALA A 19 -4.49 -4.09 -5.41
C ALA A 19 -5.05 -4.98 -6.54
N ILE A 20 -4.83 -6.29 -6.48
CA ILE A 20 -5.37 -7.24 -7.48
C ILE A 20 -6.89 -7.24 -7.45
N HIS A 21 -7.51 -7.14 -6.27
CA HIS A 21 -8.94 -6.96 -6.17
C HIS A 21 -9.41 -5.69 -6.88
N HIS A 22 -8.75 -4.55 -6.66
CA HIS A 22 -9.09 -3.31 -7.36
C HIS A 22 -8.96 -3.46 -8.88
N LEU A 23 -7.88 -4.08 -9.37
CA LEU A 23 -7.73 -4.38 -10.80
C LEU A 23 -8.87 -5.25 -11.34
N SER A 24 -9.36 -6.20 -10.55
CA SER A 24 -10.45 -7.11 -10.95
C SER A 24 -11.83 -6.45 -10.99
N THR A 25 -11.99 -5.31 -10.36
CA THR A 25 -13.23 -4.52 -10.32
C THR A 25 -13.18 -3.24 -11.16
N ASN A 26 -11.97 -2.86 -11.61
CA ASN A 26 -11.76 -1.64 -12.42
C ASN A 26 -11.07 -1.98 -13.75
N LYS A 27 -11.86 -2.41 -14.72
CA LYS A 27 -11.36 -2.79 -16.04
C LYS A 27 -10.60 -1.67 -16.74
N ILE A 28 -11.04 -0.42 -16.62
CA ILE A 28 -10.40 0.71 -17.30
C ILE A 28 -8.96 0.86 -16.80
N PHE A 29 -8.76 0.87 -15.49
CA PHE A 29 -7.44 0.97 -14.90
C PHE A 29 -6.56 -0.24 -15.24
N TYR A 30 -7.15 -1.45 -15.28
CA TYR A 30 -6.44 -2.65 -15.69
C TYR A 30 -5.95 -2.59 -17.13
N ASP A 31 -6.80 -2.15 -18.07
CA ASP A 31 -6.42 -2.00 -19.47
C ASP A 31 -5.32 -0.95 -19.67
N GLU A 32 -5.32 0.11 -18.89
CA GLU A 32 -4.25 1.11 -18.90
C GLU A 32 -2.94 0.60 -18.29
N LEU A 33 -3.01 -0.18 -17.22
CA LEU A 33 -1.84 -0.85 -16.64
C LEU A 33 -1.24 -1.87 -17.62
N ARG A 34 -2.08 -2.57 -18.38
CA ARG A 34 -1.61 -3.48 -19.44
C ARG A 34 -0.82 -2.75 -20.52
N LYS A 35 -1.33 -1.60 -21.00
CA LYS A 35 -0.60 -0.77 -21.98
C LYS A 35 0.76 -0.32 -21.43
N GLU A 36 0.81 0.15 -20.18
CA GLU A 36 2.08 0.52 -19.54
C GLU A 36 3.01 -0.69 -19.43
N SER A 37 2.49 -1.90 -19.16
CA SER A 37 3.30 -3.11 -19.03
C SER A 37 3.98 -3.56 -20.32
N GLU A 38 3.48 -3.15 -21.48
CA GLU A 38 4.07 -3.44 -22.79
C GLU A 38 5.35 -2.60 -23.04
N GLU A 39 5.48 -1.47 -22.34
CA GLU A 39 6.60 -0.54 -22.45
C GLU A 39 7.68 -0.80 -21.40
N ILE A 40 7.45 -1.68 -20.43
CA ILE A 40 8.34 -1.92 -19.27
C ILE A 40 9.07 -3.25 -19.41
N THR A 41 10.40 -3.20 -19.34
CA THR A 41 11.25 -4.40 -19.25
C THR A 41 11.38 -4.82 -17.78
N LEU A 42 10.73 -5.91 -17.39
CA LEU A 42 10.65 -6.38 -15.99
C LEU A 42 11.99 -6.71 -15.35
N THR A 43 13.02 -6.97 -16.16
CA THR A 43 14.39 -7.24 -15.69
C THR A 43 15.22 -5.98 -15.49
N ASP A 44 14.73 -4.84 -15.96
CA ASP A 44 15.41 -3.55 -15.81
C ASP A 44 14.78 -2.75 -14.65
N ILE A 45 15.56 -2.61 -13.56
CA ILE A 45 15.14 -1.85 -12.38
C ILE A 45 14.90 -0.37 -12.70
N SER A 46 15.63 0.19 -13.67
CA SER A 46 15.50 1.59 -14.05
C SER A 46 14.16 1.85 -14.77
N GLU A 47 13.72 0.93 -15.62
CA GLU A 47 12.42 1.02 -16.29
C GLU A 47 11.26 0.81 -15.30
N LEU A 48 11.38 -0.13 -14.36
CA LEU A 48 10.39 -0.31 -13.30
C LEU A 48 10.17 0.93 -12.43
N LYS A 49 11.16 1.79 -12.29
CA LYS A 49 10.99 3.09 -11.60
C LYS A 49 10.07 4.04 -12.38
N ASN A 50 10.04 3.93 -13.70
CA ASN A 50 9.24 4.79 -14.56
C ASN A 50 7.76 4.37 -14.63
N GLY A 51 7.42 3.18 -14.12
CA GLY A 51 6.06 2.66 -14.09
C GLY A 51 5.17 3.45 -13.13
N THR A 52 4.45 4.42 -13.66
CA THR A 52 3.65 5.36 -12.88
C THR A 52 2.33 4.78 -12.39
N LYS A 53 1.65 3.98 -13.23
CA LYS A 53 0.37 3.34 -12.86
C LYS A 53 0.54 2.24 -11.81
N ALA A 54 1.59 1.42 -11.96
CA ALA A 54 1.90 0.42 -10.94
C ALA A 54 2.32 1.06 -9.61
N GLU A 55 3.06 2.19 -9.64
CA GLU A 55 3.40 2.94 -8.42
C GLU A 55 2.16 3.58 -7.79
N SER A 56 1.27 4.19 -8.59
CA SER A 56 0.05 4.79 -8.08
C SER A 56 -0.90 3.75 -7.47
N LEU A 57 -1.00 2.58 -8.09
CA LEU A 57 -1.74 1.44 -7.55
C LEU A 57 -1.17 0.96 -6.21
N PHE A 58 0.17 0.86 -6.13
CA PHE A 58 0.86 0.49 -4.90
C PHE A 58 0.60 1.50 -3.78
N SER A 59 0.76 2.79 -4.09
CA SER A 59 0.58 3.87 -3.14
C SER A 59 -0.85 3.92 -2.60
N GLU A 60 -1.85 3.75 -3.47
CA GLU A 60 -3.25 3.72 -3.04
C GLU A 60 -3.60 2.48 -2.21
N ALA A 61 -3.03 1.31 -2.54
CA ALA A 61 -3.20 0.12 -1.71
C ALA A 61 -2.65 0.33 -0.30
N MET A 62 -1.48 0.95 -0.19
CA MET A 62 -0.84 1.26 1.08
C MET A 62 -1.56 2.38 1.84
N ARG A 63 -2.20 3.33 1.14
CA ARG A 63 -3.04 4.36 1.75
C ARG A 63 -4.31 3.77 2.33
N LYS A 64 -5.09 3.11 1.49
CA LYS A 64 -6.44 2.66 1.87
C LYS A 64 -6.43 1.50 2.85
N TYR A 65 -5.50 0.57 2.68
CA TYR A 65 -5.38 -0.65 3.47
C TYR A 65 -3.95 -0.86 3.98
N PRO A 66 -3.42 0.07 4.83
CA PRO A 66 -2.06 -0.05 5.32
C PRO A 66 -1.87 -1.36 6.11
N PRO A 67 -0.92 -2.24 5.70
CA PRO A 67 -0.70 -3.51 6.40
C PRO A 67 -0.23 -3.33 7.85
N VAL A 68 0.37 -2.16 8.15
CA VAL A 68 0.74 -1.76 9.50
C VAL A 68 -0.11 -0.55 9.88
N PRO A 69 -1.32 -0.78 10.44
CA PRO A 69 -2.29 0.30 10.69
C PRO A 69 -1.86 1.25 11.80
N PHE A 70 -1.02 0.78 12.72
CA PHE A 70 -0.50 1.55 13.85
C PHE A 70 0.96 1.23 14.10
N SER A 71 1.74 2.27 14.41
CA SER A 71 3.14 2.16 14.82
C SER A 71 3.28 2.66 16.26
N VAL A 72 3.69 1.79 17.17
CA VAL A 72 3.78 2.12 18.59
C VAL A 72 5.17 2.65 18.94
N ARG A 73 5.21 3.66 19.81
CA ARG A 73 6.44 4.22 20.39
C ARG A 73 6.32 4.24 21.90
N TYR A 74 7.44 3.97 22.56
CA TYR A 74 7.57 4.09 24.00
C TYR A 74 8.22 5.43 24.35
N VAL A 75 7.58 6.20 25.22
CA VAL A 75 8.09 7.49 25.70
C VAL A 75 9.12 7.25 26.80
N MET A 76 10.38 7.43 26.49
CA MET A 76 11.49 7.11 27.41
C MET A 76 11.59 8.09 28.59
N ARG A 77 11.13 9.32 28.43
CA ARG A 77 11.14 10.39 29.44
C ARG A 77 10.03 11.40 29.12
N ASP A 78 9.63 12.18 30.12
CA ASP A 78 8.68 13.26 29.91
C ASP A 78 9.07 14.10 28.71
N THR A 79 8.14 14.27 27.80
CA THR A 79 8.35 14.93 26.50
C THR A 79 7.13 15.77 26.18
N ILE A 80 7.33 16.89 25.50
CA ILE A 80 6.26 17.72 24.97
C ILE A 80 6.29 17.59 23.45
N VAL A 81 5.14 17.28 22.87
CA VAL A 81 4.92 17.24 21.42
C VAL A 81 3.81 18.27 21.14
N GLU A 82 4.18 19.36 20.52
CA GLU A 82 3.32 20.55 20.39
C GLU A 82 2.77 20.97 21.77
N ASP A 83 1.46 20.95 21.97
CA ASP A 83 0.80 21.33 23.22
C ASP A 83 0.51 20.15 24.16
N TYR A 84 0.93 18.94 23.79
CA TYR A 84 0.66 17.74 24.55
C TYR A 84 1.85 17.31 25.39
N LYS A 85 1.64 17.17 26.70
CA LYS A 85 2.61 16.54 27.60
C LYS A 85 2.45 15.03 27.53
N LEU A 86 3.54 14.34 27.23
CA LEU A 86 3.65 12.87 27.26
C LEU A 86 4.55 12.47 28.42
N ASP A 87 3.99 11.74 29.38
CA ASP A 87 4.75 11.26 30.53
C ASP A 87 5.64 10.09 30.13
N GLY A 88 6.84 10.06 30.70
CA GLY A 88 7.75 8.93 30.54
C GLY A 88 7.10 7.63 31.00
N GLY A 89 7.32 6.54 30.28
CA GLY A 89 6.67 5.25 30.51
C GLY A 89 5.37 5.04 29.72
N THR A 90 4.88 6.05 29.03
CA THR A 90 3.65 5.96 28.20
C THR A 90 3.93 5.33 26.84
N TYR A 91 2.95 4.62 26.29
CA TYR A 91 2.95 4.18 24.88
C TYR A 91 2.10 5.13 24.03
N VAL A 92 2.66 5.54 22.89
CA VAL A 92 1.99 6.38 21.90
C VAL A 92 1.84 5.60 20.60
N ALA A 93 0.65 5.58 20.03
CA ALA A 93 0.38 4.97 18.74
C ALA A 93 0.27 6.05 17.66
N ILE A 94 1.04 5.89 16.59
CA ILE A 94 0.93 6.68 15.36
C ILE A 94 0.13 5.84 14.37
N GLY A 95 -0.99 6.36 13.87
CA GLY A 95 -1.96 5.60 13.10
C GLY A 95 -1.99 5.95 11.61
N PRO A 96 -1.17 5.32 10.74
CA PRO A 96 -1.33 5.46 9.30
C PRO A 96 -2.78 5.25 8.86
N LEU A 97 -3.46 4.20 9.34
CA LEU A 97 -4.85 3.93 8.98
C LEU A 97 -5.79 5.11 9.22
N VAL A 98 -5.60 5.85 10.32
CA VAL A 98 -6.43 7.02 10.65
C VAL A 98 -6.09 8.17 9.71
N LEU A 99 -4.82 8.57 9.62
CA LEU A 99 -4.39 9.73 8.84
C LEU A 99 -4.54 9.53 7.32
N HIS A 100 -4.36 8.30 6.85
CA HIS A 100 -4.56 7.96 5.44
C HIS A 100 -6.03 7.97 5.00
N ASN A 101 -6.99 7.98 5.94
CA ASN A 101 -8.42 8.02 5.66
C ASN A 101 -9.10 9.28 6.24
N ASP A 102 -8.34 10.29 6.62
CA ASP A 102 -8.85 11.54 7.19
C ASP A 102 -9.19 12.53 6.08
N GLU A 103 -10.45 12.98 6.03
CA GLU A 103 -10.99 13.94 5.05
C GLU A 103 -10.26 15.29 5.05
N ARG A 104 -9.57 15.64 6.13
CA ARG A 104 -8.75 16.87 6.19
C ARG A 104 -7.54 16.83 5.26
N TYR A 105 -7.08 15.63 4.89
CA TYR A 105 -5.88 15.41 4.08
C TYR A 105 -6.16 14.75 2.74
N TRP A 106 -7.31 14.08 2.60
CA TRP A 106 -7.63 13.28 1.42
C TRP A 106 -9.02 13.57 0.91
N ASP A 107 -9.14 13.93 -0.35
CA ASP A 107 -10.42 14.04 -1.03
C ASP A 107 -11.01 12.63 -1.22
N ASP A 108 -12.27 12.44 -0.79
CA ASP A 108 -12.98 11.17 -0.88
C ASP A 108 -12.11 9.97 -0.40
N PRO A 109 -11.70 9.97 0.89
CA PRO A 109 -10.74 8.99 1.41
C PRO A 109 -11.29 7.56 1.41
N GLU A 110 -12.60 7.36 1.38
CA GLU A 110 -13.24 6.06 1.36
C GLU A 110 -13.11 5.37 -0.01
N THR A 111 -12.99 6.12 -1.08
CA THR A 111 -12.83 5.56 -2.43
C THR A 111 -11.40 5.12 -2.68
N TYR A 112 -11.24 3.89 -3.16
CA TYR A 112 -9.97 3.39 -3.67
C TYR A 112 -9.72 3.97 -5.06
N ASN A 113 -8.85 4.97 -5.14
CA ASN A 113 -8.58 5.71 -6.37
C ASN A 113 -7.08 5.93 -6.61
N PRO A 114 -6.40 5.05 -7.36
CA PRO A 114 -4.97 5.19 -7.65
C PRO A 114 -4.61 6.49 -8.39
N ILE A 115 -5.58 7.09 -9.12
CA ILE A 115 -5.33 8.29 -9.94
C ILE A 115 -4.84 9.47 -9.08
N ARG A 116 -5.20 9.52 -7.78
CA ARG A 116 -4.72 10.54 -6.84
C ARG A 116 -3.18 10.61 -6.73
N PHE A 117 -2.49 9.52 -7.02
CA PHE A 117 -1.03 9.44 -6.99
C PHE A 117 -0.35 9.59 -8.36
N LEU A 118 -1.11 9.76 -9.45
CA LEU A 118 -0.53 9.97 -10.78
C LEU A 118 -0.05 11.40 -11.01
N ASN A 119 -0.70 12.39 -10.39
CA ASN A 119 -0.53 13.80 -10.69
C ASN A 119 -0.04 14.61 -9.49
N SER A 120 0.32 13.99 -8.38
CA SER A 120 0.76 14.70 -7.18
C SER A 120 2.27 14.90 -7.20
N ASP A 121 2.71 16.11 -7.58
CA ASP A 121 4.07 16.57 -7.28
C ASP A 121 4.25 16.86 -5.78
N ASP A 122 3.14 17.04 -5.05
CA ASP A 122 3.10 17.29 -3.63
C ASP A 122 2.97 15.99 -2.83
N VAL A 123 3.99 15.72 -2.03
CA VAL A 123 3.93 14.64 -1.04
C VAL A 123 2.94 15.04 0.05
N ASN A 124 1.80 14.35 0.11
CA ASN A 124 0.84 14.55 1.20
C ASN A 124 1.51 14.17 2.53
N GLU A 125 1.64 15.13 3.45
CA GLU A 125 2.29 14.95 4.75
C GLU A 125 1.63 13.87 5.61
N ALA A 126 0.34 13.61 5.38
CA ALA A 126 -0.39 12.53 6.03
C ALA A 126 -0.07 11.13 5.46
N TYR A 127 0.73 11.03 4.36
CA TYR A 127 1.08 9.77 3.72
C TYR A 127 2.43 9.23 4.18
N PHE A 128 2.43 8.25 5.07
CA PHE A 128 3.65 7.64 5.61
C PHE A 128 3.53 6.10 5.81
N PRO A 129 3.20 5.34 4.76
CA PRO A 129 2.89 3.91 4.86
C PRO A 129 4.09 3.06 5.33
N PHE A 130 5.30 3.57 5.24
CA PHE A 130 6.55 2.92 5.62
C PHE A 130 7.17 3.51 6.89
N SER A 131 6.39 4.22 7.72
CA SER A 131 6.90 4.97 8.86
C SER A 131 7.92 6.05 8.43
N GLY A 132 8.67 6.62 9.36
CA GLY A 132 9.60 7.71 9.07
C GLY A 132 10.81 7.76 10.01
N GLY A 133 11.78 8.61 9.65
CA GLY A 133 12.99 8.83 10.43
C GLY A 133 13.81 7.56 10.61
N ALA A 134 14.34 7.34 11.81
CA ALA A 134 15.15 6.18 12.13
C ALA A 134 14.39 4.84 12.08
N HIS A 135 13.07 4.88 12.02
CA HIS A 135 12.19 3.70 11.96
C HIS A 135 11.60 3.44 10.58
N THR A 136 12.10 4.10 9.55
CA THR A 136 11.69 3.84 8.16
C THR A 136 11.91 2.38 7.80
N CYS A 137 10.94 1.78 7.12
CA CYS A 137 11.02 0.39 6.67
C CYS A 137 12.24 0.15 5.78
N LEU A 138 13.06 -0.82 6.15
CA LEU A 138 14.23 -1.22 5.34
C LEU A 138 13.82 -1.80 3.98
N GLY A 139 12.66 -2.46 3.93
CA GLY A 139 12.17 -3.17 2.76
C GLY A 139 11.38 -2.33 1.77
N LYS A 140 11.19 -1.03 1.97
CA LYS A 140 10.27 -0.23 1.15
C LYS A 140 10.55 -0.29 -0.35
N PHE A 141 11.80 -0.20 -0.76
CA PHE A 141 12.19 -0.26 -2.17
C PHE A 141 12.00 -1.66 -2.75
N PHE A 142 12.33 -2.69 -1.97
CA PHE A 142 12.11 -4.08 -2.38
C PHE A 142 10.62 -4.39 -2.48
N ALA A 143 9.80 -3.92 -1.58
CA ALA A 143 8.35 -4.09 -1.60
C ALA A 143 7.72 -3.45 -2.85
N SER A 144 8.08 -2.19 -3.17
CA SER A 144 7.62 -1.52 -4.39
C SER A 144 8.08 -2.27 -5.65
N TYR A 145 9.36 -2.67 -5.70
CA TYR A 145 9.92 -3.44 -6.81
C TYR A 145 9.18 -4.77 -7.02
N LEU A 146 8.99 -5.55 -5.96
CA LEU A 146 8.30 -6.84 -6.01
C LEU A 146 6.83 -6.66 -6.43
N PHE A 147 6.15 -5.66 -5.88
CA PHE A 147 4.78 -5.34 -6.22
C PHE A 147 4.63 -5.04 -7.72
N LYS A 148 5.44 -4.13 -8.26
CA LYS A 148 5.42 -3.77 -9.68
C LYS A 148 5.65 -4.98 -10.58
N ASN A 149 6.64 -5.82 -10.26
CA ASN A 149 6.90 -7.05 -11.01
C ASN A 149 5.68 -7.97 -11.05
N VAL A 150 5.00 -8.16 -9.93
CA VAL A 150 3.82 -9.04 -9.86
C VAL A 150 2.67 -8.47 -10.68
N VAL A 151 2.34 -7.19 -10.52
CA VAL A 151 1.20 -6.60 -11.23
C VAL A 151 1.45 -6.47 -12.74
N TYR A 152 2.68 -6.19 -13.17
CA TYR A 152 3.01 -6.18 -14.59
C TYR A 152 3.02 -7.58 -15.19
N LYS A 153 3.55 -8.59 -14.50
CA LYS A 153 3.44 -9.98 -14.96
C LYS A 153 1.99 -10.42 -15.08
N LEU A 154 1.14 -10.03 -14.13
CA LEU A 154 -0.28 -10.29 -14.23
C LEU A 154 -0.86 -9.61 -15.48
N ALA A 155 -0.59 -8.33 -15.68
CA ALA A 155 -1.10 -7.54 -16.78
C ALA A 155 -0.60 -8.03 -18.15
N THR A 156 0.65 -8.49 -18.24
CA THR A 156 1.24 -9.01 -19.49
C THR A 156 0.69 -10.38 -19.87
N ASN A 157 0.47 -11.27 -18.88
CA ASN A 157 0.10 -12.65 -19.16
C ASN A 157 -1.40 -12.89 -19.29
N PHE A 158 -2.24 -11.99 -18.75
CA PHE A 158 -3.69 -12.17 -18.74
C PHE A 158 -4.39 -10.98 -19.37
N THR A 159 -5.36 -11.25 -20.23
CA THR A 159 -6.13 -10.20 -20.92
C THR A 159 -7.33 -9.74 -20.10
N HIS A 160 -7.76 -10.57 -19.17
CA HIS A 160 -8.94 -10.30 -18.35
C HIS A 160 -8.73 -10.73 -16.91
N ILE A 161 -9.17 -9.88 -16.01
CA ILE A 161 -9.25 -10.13 -14.58
C ILE A 161 -10.59 -9.61 -14.06
N SER A 162 -11.29 -10.40 -13.26
CA SER A 162 -12.59 -9.98 -12.71
C SER A 162 -12.87 -10.61 -11.35
N SER A 163 -13.63 -9.89 -10.54
CA SER A 163 -14.25 -10.40 -9.32
C SER A 163 -15.65 -9.79 -9.16
N THR A 164 -16.56 -10.58 -8.63
CA THR A 164 -17.90 -10.14 -8.22
C THR A 164 -18.00 -9.93 -6.71
N GLU A 165 -16.93 -10.21 -5.99
CA GLU A 165 -16.91 -10.17 -4.54
C GLU A 165 -16.42 -8.81 -4.04
N SER A 166 -16.98 -8.34 -2.94
CA SER A 166 -16.47 -7.16 -2.23
C SER A 166 -15.24 -7.51 -1.42
N LEU A 167 -14.27 -6.59 -1.41
CA LEU A 167 -13.11 -6.73 -0.55
C LEU A 167 -13.52 -6.54 0.92
N SER A 168 -13.27 -7.57 1.72
CA SER A 168 -13.43 -7.52 3.17
C SER A 168 -12.06 -7.74 3.83
N ILE A 169 -11.69 -6.87 4.75
CA ILE A 169 -10.40 -6.90 5.44
C ILE A 169 -10.60 -7.40 6.87
N ASN A 170 -9.84 -8.42 7.26
CA ASN A 170 -9.70 -8.81 8.66
C ASN A 170 -8.66 -7.89 9.32
N PRO A 171 -8.99 -7.22 10.42
CA PRO A 171 -8.14 -6.14 10.95
C PRO A 171 -6.93 -6.62 11.78
N ALA A 172 -6.92 -7.85 12.23
CA ALA A 172 -5.91 -8.32 13.18
C ALA A 172 -5.37 -9.72 12.84
N PRO A 173 -4.11 -10.02 13.19
CA PRO A 173 -3.10 -9.15 13.80
C PRO A 173 -2.45 -8.16 12.81
N ILE A 174 -2.46 -8.46 11.53
CA ILE A 174 -2.09 -7.61 10.39
C ILE A 174 -3.31 -7.55 9.50
N PRO A 175 -3.76 -6.38 9.05
CA PRO A 175 -4.88 -6.28 8.10
C PRO A 175 -4.62 -7.13 6.85
N TYR A 176 -5.52 -8.03 6.55
CA TYR A 176 -5.43 -8.88 5.36
C TYR A 176 -6.81 -9.13 4.76
N PRO A 177 -6.90 -9.27 3.44
CA PRO A 177 -8.12 -9.67 2.76
C PRO A 177 -8.61 -11.05 3.21
N ARG A 178 -9.92 -11.26 3.19
CA ARG A 178 -10.49 -12.57 3.52
C ARG A 178 -9.95 -13.66 2.62
N LYS A 179 -9.77 -14.86 3.17
CA LYS A 179 -9.19 -16.02 2.46
C LYS A 179 -10.08 -16.61 1.38
N ASP A 180 -11.37 -16.25 1.37
CA ASP A 180 -12.37 -16.72 0.42
C ASP A 180 -12.57 -15.80 -0.79
N LEU A 181 -11.78 -14.73 -0.91
CA LEU A 181 -11.81 -13.85 -2.08
C LEU A 181 -11.47 -14.63 -3.36
N LYS A 182 -12.39 -14.62 -4.32
CA LYS A 182 -12.22 -15.28 -5.62
C LYS A 182 -12.01 -14.25 -6.71
N ILE A 183 -10.97 -14.49 -7.50
CA ILE A 183 -10.63 -13.67 -8.66
C ILE A 183 -10.47 -14.60 -9.85
N THR A 184 -11.19 -14.29 -10.93
CA THR A 184 -11.08 -15.01 -12.20
C THR A 184 -10.09 -14.30 -13.11
N ILE A 185 -9.19 -15.05 -13.70
CA ILE A 185 -8.18 -14.58 -14.65
C ILE A 185 -8.23 -15.41 -15.94
N SER A 186 -8.07 -14.76 -17.11
CA SER A 186 -8.01 -15.41 -18.42
C SER A 186 -7.15 -14.63 -19.42
#